data_c523388c1a6b207615880cca19b9a624
#
_entry.id   c523388c1a6b207615880cca19b9a624
#
_cell.length_a   1.000
_cell.length_b   1.000
_cell.length_c   1.000
_cell.angle_alpha   90.00
_cell.angle_beta   90.00
_cell.angle_gamma   90.00
#
_symmetry.space_group_name_H-M   'P 1'
#
loop_
_entity.id
_entity.type
_entity.pdbx_description
1 polymer ?
#
loop_
_entity_poly.entity_id
_entity_poly.type
_entity_poly.pdbx_seq_one_letter_code
_entity_poly.pdbx_strand_id
1 'polypeptide(L)'
;MTLRINGYAYTIGCQDGEEQHLEAMGAEVSRRIDGVRLAAGPSGEARMLVMAALLMADDIFEMRGRLEAAAGPQKPDPKLSRKLSRMAKRAEEIAEGLETK
;
A
#
# COMPACT_ATOMS: atom_id res chain seq x y z
N MET A 1 -5.91 13.84 -11.55
CA MET A 1 -6.73 12.63 -11.72
C MET A 1 -7.63 12.43 -10.50
N THR A 2 -8.86 12.03 -10.71
CA THR A 2 -9.80 11.79 -9.63
C THR A 2 -10.06 10.30 -9.45
N LEU A 3 -9.91 9.83 -8.21
CA LEU A 3 -10.19 8.44 -7.84
C LEU A 3 -11.41 8.41 -6.93
N ARG A 4 -12.26 7.42 -7.10
CA ARG A 4 -13.36 7.17 -6.17
C ARG A 4 -13.04 5.96 -5.32
N ILE A 5 -12.98 6.18 -4.02
CA ILE A 5 -12.67 5.14 -3.03
C ILE A 5 -13.70 5.25 -1.93
N ASN A 6 -14.41 4.17 -1.67
CA ASN A 6 -15.43 4.08 -0.63
C ASN A 6 -16.52 5.18 -0.74
N GLY A 7 -16.90 5.52 -1.97
CA GLY A 7 -17.91 6.53 -2.24
C GLY A 7 -17.41 7.97 -2.19
N TYR A 8 -16.14 8.18 -1.87
CA TYR A 8 -15.53 9.51 -1.82
C TYR A 8 -14.66 9.74 -3.04
N ALA A 9 -14.63 10.98 -3.53
CA ALA A 9 -13.80 11.38 -4.65
C ALA A 9 -12.53 12.05 -4.14
N TYR A 10 -11.38 11.58 -4.59
CA TYR A 10 -10.08 12.12 -4.22
C TYR A 10 -9.36 12.59 -5.48
N THR A 11 -8.92 13.84 -5.46
CA THR A 11 -8.11 14.39 -6.56
C THR A 11 -6.64 14.21 -6.21
N ILE A 12 -5.94 13.43 -7.02
CA ILE A 12 -4.56 13.08 -6.80
C ILE A 12 -3.74 13.46 -8.01
N GLY A 13 -2.63 14.16 -7.79
CA GLY A 13 -1.70 14.48 -8.85
C GLY A 13 -0.96 13.23 -9.31
N CYS A 14 -0.79 13.11 -10.62
CA CYS A 14 0.01 12.05 -11.20
C CYS A 14 0.74 12.57 -12.44
N GLN A 15 1.83 11.91 -12.80
CA GLN A 15 2.57 12.24 -13.99
C GLN A 15 1.91 11.61 -15.22
N ASP A 16 2.17 12.19 -16.39
CA ASP A 16 1.66 11.64 -17.62
C ASP A 16 2.15 10.21 -17.82
N GLY A 17 1.22 9.32 -18.13
CA GLY A 17 1.50 7.90 -18.31
C GLY A 17 1.34 7.05 -17.04
N GLU A 18 1.08 7.66 -15.88
CA GLU A 18 0.89 6.94 -14.62
C GLU A 18 -0.58 6.72 -14.26
N GLU A 19 -1.52 7.22 -15.07
CA GLU A 19 -2.94 7.21 -14.75
C GLU A 19 -3.47 5.78 -14.57
N GLN A 20 -3.11 4.85 -15.44
CA GLN A 20 -3.57 3.47 -15.36
C GLN A 20 -3.04 2.77 -14.09
N HIS A 21 -1.80 3.06 -13.74
CA HIS A 21 -1.20 2.51 -12.53
C HIS A 21 -1.90 3.06 -11.28
N LEU A 22 -2.18 4.36 -11.27
CA LEU A 22 -2.90 4.99 -10.16
C LEU A 22 -4.32 4.43 -10.04
N GLU A 23 -5.01 4.20 -11.15
CA GLU A 23 -6.32 3.56 -11.14
C GLU A 23 -6.26 2.15 -10.54
N ALA A 24 -5.25 1.38 -10.92
CA ALA A 24 -5.06 0.02 -10.40
C ALA A 24 -4.80 0.04 -8.89
N MET A 25 -3.99 0.98 -8.42
CA MET A 25 -3.75 1.15 -6.98
C MET A 25 -5.02 1.57 -6.24
N GLY A 26 -5.79 2.48 -6.81
CA GLY A 26 -7.08 2.90 -6.25
C GLY A 26 -8.08 1.75 -6.16
N ALA A 27 -8.13 0.90 -7.18
CA ALA A 27 -8.98 -0.28 -7.19
C ALA A 27 -8.57 -1.26 -6.09
N GLU A 28 -7.27 -1.43 -5.86
CA GLU A 28 -6.77 -2.29 -4.78
C GLU A 28 -7.16 -1.75 -3.40
N VAL A 29 -7.03 -0.45 -3.19
CA VAL A 29 -7.45 0.19 -1.93
C VAL A 29 -8.94 -0.01 -1.72
N SER A 30 -9.76 0.19 -2.76
CA SER A 30 -11.22 -0.01 -2.69
C SER A 30 -11.56 -1.44 -2.31
N ARG A 31 -10.88 -2.42 -2.89
CA ARG A 31 -11.07 -3.84 -2.59
C ARG A 31 -10.76 -4.14 -1.13
N ARG A 32 -9.70 -3.56 -0.59
CA ARG A 32 -9.31 -3.74 0.81
C ARG A 32 -10.34 -3.12 1.76
N ILE A 33 -10.85 -1.95 1.42
CA ILE A 33 -11.89 -1.29 2.22
C ILE A 33 -13.18 -2.10 2.23
N ASP A 34 -13.57 -2.65 1.08
CA ASP A 34 -14.74 -3.52 0.99
C ASP A 34 -14.57 -4.76 1.89
N GLY A 35 -13.40 -5.35 1.90
CA GLY A 35 -13.07 -6.48 2.78
C GLY A 35 -13.18 -6.12 4.25
N VAL A 36 -12.72 -4.95 4.64
CA VAL A 36 -12.83 -4.43 6.02
C VAL A 36 -14.31 -4.26 6.38
N ARG A 37 -15.09 -3.68 5.47
CA ARG A 37 -16.53 -3.47 5.72
C ARG A 37 -17.26 -4.77 5.94
N LEU A 38 -16.93 -5.80 5.16
CA LEU A 38 -17.55 -7.12 5.31
C LEU A 38 -17.13 -7.81 6.62
N ALA A 39 -15.87 -7.65 7.03
CA ALA A 39 -15.35 -8.33 8.22
C ALA A 39 -15.72 -7.61 9.52
N ALA A 40 -15.64 -6.28 9.53
CA ALA A 40 -15.79 -5.47 10.75
C ALA A 40 -17.05 -4.61 10.77
N GLY A 41 -17.83 -4.61 9.69
CA GLY A 41 -19.01 -3.78 9.54
C GLY A 41 -18.67 -2.34 9.16
N PRO A 42 -19.68 -1.53 8.85
CA PRO A 42 -19.48 -0.13 8.48
C PRO A 42 -18.88 0.65 9.63
N SER A 43 -17.98 1.56 9.29
CA SER A 43 -17.22 2.37 10.24
C SER A 43 -16.89 3.70 9.60
N GLY A 44 -16.34 4.63 10.38
CA GLY A 44 -15.86 5.89 9.85
C GLY A 44 -14.79 5.68 8.79
N GLU A 45 -14.73 6.59 7.82
CA GLU A 45 -13.81 6.43 6.70
C GLU A 45 -12.35 6.35 7.13
N ALA A 46 -11.93 7.24 8.03
CA ALA A 46 -10.56 7.23 8.52
C ALA A 46 -10.19 5.88 9.14
N ARG A 47 -11.09 5.33 9.94
CA ARG A 47 -10.86 4.02 10.57
C ARG A 47 -10.78 2.90 9.53
N MET A 48 -11.67 2.91 8.54
CA MET A 48 -11.65 1.91 7.47
C MET A 48 -10.37 1.99 6.65
N LEU A 49 -9.88 3.20 6.38
CA LEU A 49 -8.62 3.42 5.68
C LEU A 49 -7.43 2.90 6.50
N VAL A 50 -7.41 3.14 7.81
CA VAL A 50 -6.35 2.63 8.68
C VAL A 50 -6.36 1.10 8.69
N MET A 51 -7.53 0.50 8.82
CA MET A 51 -7.64 -0.97 8.82
C MET A 51 -7.20 -1.56 7.48
N ALA A 52 -7.59 -0.94 6.36
CA ALA A 52 -7.16 -1.36 5.03
C ALA A 52 -5.64 -1.23 4.89
N ALA A 53 -5.07 -0.12 5.39
CA ALA A 53 -3.62 0.09 5.36
C ALA A 53 -2.88 -0.98 6.17
N LEU A 54 -3.41 -1.36 7.32
CA LEU A 54 -2.82 -2.42 8.14
C LEU A 54 -2.84 -3.77 7.42
N LEU A 55 -3.92 -4.09 6.72
CA LEU A 55 -4.01 -5.31 5.92
C LEU A 55 -2.99 -5.30 4.78
N MET A 56 -2.82 -4.16 4.12
CA MET A 56 -1.82 -4.02 3.07
C MET A 56 -0.40 -4.14 3.62
N ALA A 57 -0.14 -3.56 4.78
CA ALA A 57 1.16 -3.68 5.45
C ALA A 57 1.45 -5.13 5.84
N ASP A 58 0.45 -5.85 6.31
CA ASP A 58 0.58 -7.27 6.64
C ASP A 58 0.97 -8.08 5.39
N ASP A 59 0.31 -7.83 4.27
CA ASP A 59 0.65 -8.48 3.00
C ASP A 59 2.08 -8.14 2.56
N ILE A 60 2.52 -6.91 2.76
CA ILE A 60 3.90 -6.51 2.43
C ILE A 60 4.90 -7.29 3.27
N PHE A 61 4.66 -7.41 4.58
CA PHE A 61 5.52 -8.20 5.45
C PHE A 61 5.55 -9.67 5.06
N GLU A 62 4.40 -10.22 4.71
CA GLU A 62 4.31 -11.61 4.26
C GLU A 62 5.08 -11.82 2.95
N MET A 63 4.91 -10.92 1.99
CA MET A 63 5.63 -11.00 0.72
C MET A 63 7.15 -10.87 0.91
N ARG A 64 7.59 -10.00 1.82
CA ARG A 64 9.01 -9.87 2.15
C ARG A 64 9.56 -11.18 2.73
N GLY A 65 8.79 -11.80 3.63
CA GLY A 65 9.16 -13.09 4.19
C GLY A 65 9.30 -14.18 3.14
N ARG A 66 8.38 -14.22 2.17
CA ARG A 66 8.44 -15.15 1.06
C ARG A 66 9.64 -14.91 0.15
N LEU A 67 9.95 -13.64 -0.10
CA LEU A 67 11.14 -13.27 -0.90
C LEU A 67 12.42 -13.69 -0.20
N GLU A 68 12.53 -13.48 1.11
CA GLU A 68 13.68 -13.91 1.89
C GLU A 68 13.82 -15.43 1.89
N ALA A 69 12.72 -16.14 2.06
CA ALA A 69 12.69 -17.60 2.02
C ALA A 69 13.07 -18.14 0.64
N ALA A 70 12.57 -17.50 -0.42
CA ALA A 70 12.89 -17.88 -1.79
C ALA A 70 14.35 -17.58 -2.14
N ALA A 71 14.90 -16.50 -1.57
CA ALA A 71 16.31 -16.17 -1.75
C ALA A 71 17.23 -17.19 -1.08
N GLY A 72 16.77 -17.84 0.02
CA GLY A 72 17.51 -18.88 0.74
C GLY A 72 18.89 -18.43 1.13
N PRO A 73 19.88 -19.35 1.20
CA PRO A 73 21.26 -19.00 1.47
C PRO A 73 22.00 -18.43 0.26
N GLN A 74 21.33 -18.21 -0.86
CA GLN A 74 21.91 -17.62 -2.05
C GLN A 74 22.21 -16.15 -1.81
N LYS A 75 23.24 -15.65 -2.51
CA LYS A 75 23.57 -14.22 -2.43
C LYS A 75 22.36 -13.41 -2.92
N PRO A 76 21.91 -12.40 -2.17
CA PRO A 76 20.81 -11.57 -2.61
C PRO A 76 21.16 -10.85 -3.91
N ASP A 77 20.20 -10.76 -4.82
CA ASP A 77 20.35 -9.99 -6.05
C ASP A 77 20.51 -8.50 -5.65
N PRO A 78 21.63 -7.86 -6.02
CA PRO A 78 21.84 -6.46 -5.66
C PRO A 78 20.72 -5.53 -6.14
N LYS A 79 20.13 -5.80 -7.29
CA LYS A 79 19.03 -4.99 -7.81
C LYS A 79 17.79 -5.12 -6.96
N LEU A 80 17.44 -6.35 -6.57
CA LEU A 80 16.28 -6.62 -5.72
C LEU A 80 16.48 -6.01 -4.34
N SER A 81 17.68 -6.17 -3.77
CA SER A 81 18.02 -5.59 -2.48
C SER A 81 17.89 -4.07 -2.47
N ARG A 82 18.37 -3.40 -3.53
CA ARG A 82 18.23 -1.95 -3.66
C ARG A 82 16.78 -1.51 -3.79
N LYS A 83 15.98 -2.27 -4.53
CA LYS A 83 14.57 -1.96 -4.71
C LYS A 83 13.81 -2.08 -3.39
N LEU A 84 14.07 -3.16 -2.64
CA LEU A 84 13.46 -3.38 -1.33
C LEU A 84 13.86 -2.30 -0.34
N SER A 85 15.15 -1.90 -0.34
CA SER A 85 15.64 -0.82 0.51
C SER A 85 14.96 0.52 0.20
N ARG A 86 14.77 0.82 -1.07
CA ARG A 86 14.08 2.05 -1.49
C ARG A 86 12.62 2.04 -1.07
N MET A 87 11.95 0.91 -1.17
CA MET A 87 10.56 0.78 -0.75
C MET A 87 10.42 0.95 0.76
N ALA A 88 11.31 0.33 1.53
CA ALA A 88 11.32 0.45 2.98
C ALA A 88 11.56 1.89 3.42
N LYS A 89 12.53 2.56 2.79
CA LYS A 89 12.84 3.96 3.08
C LYS A 89 11.66 4.88 2.77
N ARG A 90 10.98 4.63 1.66
CA ARG A 90 9.81 5.41 1.27
C ARG A 90 8.68 5.26 2.30
N ALA A 91 8.46 4.05 2.79
CA ALA A 91 7.46 3.80 3.82
C ALA A 91 7.80 4.51 5.12
N GLU A 92 9.07 4.52 5.52
CA GLU A 92 9.54 5.26 6.70
C GLU A 92 9.31 6.75 6.56
N GLU A 93 9.61 7.33 5.40
CA GLU A 93 9.39 8.74 5.13
C GLU A 93 7.91 9.12 5.24
N ILE A 94 7.03 8.27 4.74
CA ILE A 94 5.58 8.47 4.85
C ILE A 94 5.15 8.42 6.31
N ALA A 95 5.64 7.45 7.07
CA ALA A 95 5.33 7.32 8.49
C ALA A 95 5.81 8.52 9.29
N GLU A 96 7.03 9.00 9.04
CA GLU A 96 7.56 10.21 9.67
C GLU A 96 6.72 11.43 9.33
N GLY A 97 6.28 11.56 8.09
CA GLY A 97 5.40 12.66 7.67
C GLY A 97 4.07 12.65 8.40
N LEU A 98 3.55 11.46 8.74
CA LEU A 98 2.31 11.34 9.50
C LEU A 98 2.51 11.64 10.98
N GLU A 99 3.65 11.30 11.54
CA GLU A 99 3.97 11.53 12.95
C GLU A 99 4.23 13.01 13.26
N THR A 100 4.69 13.78 12.29
CA THR A 100 5.02 15.20 12.49
C THR A 100 3.80 16.12 12.46
N LYS A 101 2.64 15.59 12.29
CA LYS A 101 1.38 16.34 12.40
C LYS A 101 0.85 16.22 13.83
#